data_f5cabddafab1b64b705e5518d59324d8
#
_entry.id   f5cabddafab1b64b705e5518d59324d8
#
_cell.length_a   1.000
_cell.length_b   1.000
_cell.length_c   1.000
_cell.angle_alpha   90.00
_cell.angle_beta   90.00
_cell.angle_gamma   90.00
#
_symmetry.space_group_name_H-M   'P 1'
#
loop_
_entity.id
_entity.type
_entity.pdbx_description
1 polymer ?
#
loop_
_entity_poly.entity_id
_entity_poly.type
_entity_poly.pdbx_seq_one_letter_code
_entity_poly.pdbx_strand_id
1 'polypeptide(L)'
;KVDKATGCMSIAFQLLMPGFDYDLAHAGKGPSHGWAFFTSYNSEQAHTLLEKNASQNDKDFIAAVNWKRAEECVAQGKATDLPSRYAHNEVGAGHIARTEYGTSVKLITPAQCEGVVYFLPTPKSPHGVDVNPSGEFISAGGKLASVIPVHSFAKMTAAIEAKTFENTVSGVPVLKYDAILSCEVKEPGLGPLHTEFDDKGNGYTSMFISSEVVKWRVSDCTVLDRIPTYYSLGHIMIPGGDSRKPWGKYLLAMNKITKDRYLPTGPEMAQSAQLIDISGDKMKMLLDFPTIGEPHYAQ
;
A
#
# COMPACT_ATOMS: atom_id res chain seq x y z
N LYS A 1 -12.52 14.75 -7.98
CA LYS A 1 -12.29 15.64 -9.14
C LYS A 1 -11.67 16.94 -8.64
N VAL A 2 -10.79 17.52 -9.45
CA VAL A 2 -10.20 18.83 -9.17
C VAL A 2 -10.68 19.80 -10.24
N ASP A 3 -11.27 20.89 -9.81
CA ASP A 3 -11.55 22.03 -10.69
C ASP A 3 -10.23 22.76 -10.94
N LYS A 4 -9.76 22.74 -12.19
CA LYS A 4 -8.46 23.35 -12.55
C LYS A 4 -8.46 24.86 -12.48
N ALA A 5 -9.61 25.50 -12.55
CA ALA A 5 -9.71 26.97 -12.49
C ALA A 5 -9.63 27.49 -11.06
N THR A 6 -10.24 26.79 -10.13
CA THR A 6 -10.34 27.19 -8.71
C THR A 6 -9.40 26.43 -7.78
N GLY A 7 -8.90 25.26 -8.21
CA GLY A 7 -8.16 24.32 -7.37
C GLY A 7 -9.05 23.55 -6.38
N CYS A 8 -10.36 23.76 -6.41
CA CYS A 8 -11.28 23.10 -5.49
C CYS A 8 -11.44 21.60 -5.83
N MET A 9 -11.47 20.78 -4.79
CA MET A 9 -11.70 19.35 -4.93
C MET A 9 -13.16 19.00 -4.59
N SER A 10 -13.70 18.03 -5.32
CA SER A 10 -15.02 17.45 -5.05
C SER A 10 -14.96 15.93 -5.09
N ILE A 11 -15.83 15.27 -4.32
CA ILE A 11 -16.00 13.81 -4.35
C ILE A 11 -16.66 13.44 -5.68
N ALA A 12 -15.99 12.61 -6.48
CA ALA A 12 -16.58 12.13 -7.74
C ALA A 12 -17.58 11.00 -7.50
N PHE A 13 -17.20 10.05 -6.65
CA PHE A 13 -17.99 8.91 -6.19
C PHE A 13 -17.35 8.29 -4.95
N GLN A 14 -18.08 7.43 -4.29
CA GLN A 14 -17.56 6.53 -3.26
C GLN A 14 -17.71 5.09 -3.74
N LEU A 15 -16.73 4.27 -3.48
CA LEU A 15 -16.79 2.84 -3.69
C LEU A 15 -16.90 2.15 -2.33
N LEU A 16 -18.00 1.42 -2.13
CA LEU A 16 -18.16 0.60 -0.94
C LEU A 16 -17.39 -0.71 -1.13
N MET A 17 -16.36 -0.85 -0.37
CA MET A 17 -15.52 -2.05 -0.31
C MET A 17 -16.04 -3.03 0.75
N PRO A 18 -15.73 -4.34 0.67
CA PRO A 18 -15.92 -5.25 1.79
C PRO A 18 -15.27 -4.72 3.07
N GLY A 19 -15.86 -5.01 4.22
CA GLY A 19 -15.42 -4.51 5.53
C GLY A 19 -14.18 -5.21 6.06
N PHE A 20 -13.02 -4.93 5.50
CA PHE A 20 -11.70 -5.35 6.00
C PHE A 20 -10.95 -4.15 6.56
N ASP A 21 -9.89 -4.42 7.31
CA ASP A 21 -8.96 -3.39 7.77
C ASP A 21 -8.03 -3.03 6.60
N TYR A 22 -8.46 -2.07 5.78
CA TYR A 22 -7.60 -1.52 4.73
C TYR A 22 -6.59 -0.55 5.34
N ASP A 23 -5.32 -0.68 4.94
CA ASP A 23 -4.24 0.08 5.54
C ASP A 23 -3.66 1.10 4.56
N LEU A 24 -2.84 0.68 3.62
CA LEU A 24 -2.17 1.60 2.69
C LEU A 24 -2.67 1.47 1.26
N ALA A 25 -2.44 2.53 0.51
CA ALA A 25 -2.82 2.63 -0.89
C ALA A 25 -1.69 3.16 -1.76
N HIS A 26 -1.60 2.64 -2.99
CA HIS A 26 -0.73 3.16 -4.02
C HIS A 26 -1.47 3.28 -5.36
N ALA A 27 -1.34 4.42 -6.01
CA ALA A 27 -1.93 4.64 -7.32
C ALA A 27 -1.11 3.95 -8.42
N GLY A 28 -1.80 3.31 -9.35
CA GLY A 28 -1.20 2.78 -10.56
C GLY A 28 -0.64 3.88 -11.45
N LYS A 29 0.41 3.55 -12.19
CA LYS A 29 1.11 4.46 -13.12
C LYS A 29 1.48 3.70 -14.41
N GLY A 30 1.75 4.42 -15.48
CA GLY A 30 2.05 3.75 -16.76
C GLY A 30 0.91 2.81 -17.20
N PRO A 31 1.20 1.52 -17.44
CA PRO A 31 0.18 0.54 -17.83
C PRO A 31 -0.91 0.35 -16.79
N SER A 32 -0.60 0.45 -15.50
CA SER A 32 -1.57 0.33 -14.42
C SER A 32 -2.32 1.64 -14.11
N HIS A 33 -2.10 2.72 -14.87
CA HIS A 33 -2.87 3.96 -14.68
C HIS A 33 -4.36 3.71 -14.87
N GLY A 34 -5.14 4.13 -13.91
CA GLY A 34 -6.59 3.84 -13.85
C GLY A 34 -6.94 2.85 -12.76
N TRP A 35 -5.92 2.32 -12.10
CA TRP A 35 -6.04 1.43 -10.96
C TRP A 35 -5.45 2.07 -9.71
N ALA A 36 -5.92 1.60 -8.56
CA ALA A 36 -5.32 1.86 -7.25
C ALA A 36 -5.31 0.54 -6.47
N PHE A 37 -4.27 0.35 -5.67
CA PHE A 37 -4.02 -0.87 -4.93
C PHE A 37 -4.05 -0.55 -3.43
N PHE A 38 -4.78 -1.37 -2.65
CA PHE A 38 -4.94 -1.18 -1.21
C PHE A 38 -4.61 -2.50 -0.51
N THR A 39 -3.86 -2.46 0.57
CA THR A 39 -3.65 -3.65 1.40
C THR A 39 -4.82 -3.86 2.34
N SER A 40 -5.32 -5.11 2.44
CA SER A 40 -6.15 -5.50 3.56
C SER A 40 -5.23 -6.03 4.66
N TYR A 41 -4.90 -5.18 5.61
CA TYR A 41 -4.03 -5.52 6.74
C TYR A 41 -4.54 -6.70 7.57
N ASN A 42 -5.85 -6.87 7.59
CA ASN A 42 -6.55 -7.96 8.22
C ASN A 42 -7.83 -8.25 7.42
N SER A 43 -7.91 -9.42 6.80
CA SER A 43 -9.09 -9.88 6.05
C SER A 43 -10.19 -10.47 6.95
N GLU A 44 -9.95 -10.55 8.25
CA GLU A 44 -10.92 -10.98 9.24
C GLU A 44 -11.67 -9.78 9.81
N GLN A 45 -12.99 -9.88 9.90
CA GLN A 45 -13.77 -8.85 10.54
C GLN A 45 -13.57 -8.91 12.06
N ALA A 46 -13.23 -7.77 12.65
CA ALA A 46 -13.19 -7.62 14.09
C ALA A 46 -14.61 -7.57 14.66
N HIS A 47 -14.93 -8.48 15.56
CA HIS A 47 -16.23 -8.55 16.23
C HIS A 47 -16.18 -8.04 17.67
N THR A 48 -15.02 -7.60 18.13
CA THR A 48 -14.78 -7.14 19.51
C THR A 48 -14.01 -5.82 19.51
N LEU A 49 -14.05 -5.13 20.65
CA LEU A 49 -13.28 -3.88 20.84
C LEU A 49 -11.76 -4.10 20.88
N LEU A 50 -11.32 -5.35 21.01
CA LEU A 50 -9.90 -5.71 20.94
C LEU A 50 -9.62 -6.18 19.50
N GLU A 51 -9.24 -5.26 18.68
CA GLU A 51 -8.81 -5.54 17.32
C GLU A 51 -7.47 -6.27 17.34
N LYS A 52 -7.40 -7.33 16.56
CA LYS A 52 -6.15 -7.99 16.30
C LYS A 52 -5.50 -7.31 15.11
N ASN A 53 -4.37 -6.69 15.34
CA ASN A 53 -3.59 -6.02 14.28
C ASN A 53 -2.86 -7.02 13.37
N ALA A 54 -3.33 -8.24 13.27
CA ALA A 54 -2.74 -9.27 12.42
C ALA A 54 -3.79 -10.31 12.10
N SER A 55 -3.93 -10.64 10.84
CA SER A 55 -4.79 -11.71 10.36
C SER A 55 -4.36 -13.06 10.93
N GLN A 56 -5.33 -13.93 11.21
CA GLN A 56 -5.09 -15.34 11.51
C GLN A 56 -4.99 -16.18 10.24
N ASN A 57 -5.44 -15.65 9.10
CA ASN A 57 -5.32 -16.30 7.81
C ASN A 57 -3.86 -16.32 7.33
N ASP A 58 -3.49 -17.32 6.55
CA ASP A 58 -2.17 -17.40 5.94
C ASP A 58 -2.00 -16.39 4.79
N LYS A 59 -3.12 -15.98 4.19
CA LYS A 59 -3.16 -15.01 3.11
C LYS A 59 -4.21 -13.94 3.41
N ASP A 60 -3.83 -12.73 3.12
CA ASP A 60 -4.68 -11.55 3.05
C ASP A 60 -4.74 -11.06 1.59
N PHE A 61 -5.14 -9.84 1.35
CA PHE A 61 -5.37 -9.36 0.00
C PHE A 61 -4.74 -8.00 -0.27
N ILE A 62 -4.37 -7.78 -1.53
CA ILE A 62 -4.33 -6.47 -2.14
C ILE A 62 -5.68 -6.30 -2.86
N ALA A 63 -6.44 -5.26 -2.53
CA ALA A 63 -7.59 -4.87 -3.30
C ALA A 63 -7.15 -4.02 -4.49
N ALA A 64 -7.28 -4.57 -5.69
CA ALA A 64 -7.02 -3.86 -6.93
C ALA A 64 -8.31 -3.19 -7.40
N VAL A 65 -8.37 -1.88 -7.33
CA VAL A 65 -9.53 -1.05 -7.66
C VAL A 65 -9.33 -0.39 -9.02
N ASN A 66 -10.19 -0.72 -9.97
CA ASN A 66 -10.26 -0.04 -11.25
C ASN A 66 -11.15 1.20 -11.14
N TRP A 67 -10.55 2.34 -10.80
CA TRP A 67 -11.31 3.57 -10.62
C TRP A 67 -11.84 4.16 -11.94
N LYS A 68 -11.22 3.88 -13.08
CA LYS A 68 -11.78 4.23 -14.39
C LYS A 68 -13.06 3.46 -14.66
N ARG A 69 -13.08 2.16 -14.34
CA ARG A 69 -14.30 1.36 -14.43
C ARG A 69 -15.40 1.88 -13.52
N ALA A 70 -15.06 2.34 -12.33
CA ALA A 70 -16.01 2.99 -11.44
C ALA A 70 -16.59 4.26 -12.05
N GLU A 71 -15.78 5.13 -12.67
CA GLU A 71 -16.25 6.31 -13.39
C GLU A 71 -17.22 5.95 -14.53
N GLU A 72 -16.92 4.92 -15.31
CA GLU A 72 -17.79 4.41 -16.36
C GLU A 72 -19.13 3.94 -15.80
N CYS A 73 -19.13 3.20 -14.70
CA CYS A 73 -20.36 2.73 -14.05
C CYS A 73 -21.22 3.89 -13.52
N VAL A 74 -20.57 4.93 -12.98
CA VAL A 74 -21.29 6.16 -12.58
C VAL A 74 -21.93 6.83 -13.80
N ALA A 75 -21.19 6.97 -14.89
CA ALA A 75 -21.70 7.57 -16.14
C ALA A 75 -22.83 6.75 -16.76
N GLN A 76 -22.85 5.44 -16.58
CA GLN A 76 -23.91 4.51 -17.00
C GLN A 76 -25.13 4.52 -16.06
N GLY A 77 -25.13 5.33 -15.02
CA GLY A 77 -26.24 5.41 -14.07
C GLY A 77 -26.36 4.23 -13.11
N LYS A 78 -25.28 3.43 -12.93
CA LYS A 78 -25.27 2.27 -12.02
C LYS A 78 -25.09 2.63 -10.55
N ALA A 79 -24.67 3.86 -10.27
CA ALA A 79 -24.48 4.35 -8.92
C ALA A 79 -25.81 4.67 -8.24
N THR A 80 -25.90 4.44 -6.96
CA THR A 80 -26.96 4.95 -6.10
C THR A 80 -26.57 6.27 -5.48
N ASP A 81 -27.56 7.07 -5.09
CA ASP A 81 -27.31 8.30 -4.35
C ASP A 81 -27.20 7.98 -2.86
N LEU A 82 -26.05 8.30 -2.28
CA LEU A 82 -25.86 8.26 -0.84
C LEU A 82 -26.39 9.57 -0.25
N PRO A 83 -27.36 9.52 0.69
CA PRO A 83 -27.91 10.72 1.29
C PRO A 83 -26.82 11.61 1.91
N SER A 84 -27.00 12.92 1.86
CA SER A 84 -26.03 13.91 2.31
C SER A 84 -25.57 13.70 3.76
N ARG A 85 -26.46 13.24 4.64
CA ARG A 85 -26.13 12.91 6.03
C ARG A 85 -25.03 11.88 6.19
N TYR A 86 -24.81 11.02 5.19
CA TYR A 86 -23.70 10.06 5.16
C TYR A 86 -22.48 10.59 4.41
N ALA A 87 -22.64 11.65 3.66
CA ALA A 87 -21.55 12.36 3.03
C ALA A 87 -20.86 13.36 3.99
N HIS A 88 -21.49 13.63 5.12
CA HIS A 88 -20.96 14.48 6.20
C HIS A 88 -20.70 13.65 7.44
N ASN A 89 -19.63 13.98 8.13
CA ASN A 89 -19.40 13.40 9.44
C ASN A 89 -20.28 14.07 10.49
N GLU A 90 -21.36 13.43 10.87
CA GLU A 90 -22.28 13.94 11.90
C GLU A 90 -21.71 13.81 13.32
N VAL A 91 -20.67 13.00 13.51
CA VAL A 91 -20.10 12.73 14.82
C VAL A 91 -18.93 13.67 15.11
N GLY A 92 -19.16 14.69 15.87
CA GLY A 92 -18.12 15.53 16.47
C GLY A 92 -17.46 16.56 15.56
N ALA A 93 -17.86 16.67 14.31
CA ALA A 93 -17.26 17.56 13.34
C ALA A 93 -18.26 18.59 12.80
N GLY A 94 -19.04 19.18 13.65
CA GLY A 94 -20.12 20.11 13.27
C GLY A 94 -19.71 21.23 12.30
N HIS A 95 -18.43 21.52 12.19
CA HIS A 95 -17.89 22.48 11.23
C HIS A 95 -17.56 21.88 9.86
N ILE A 96 -17.67 20.56 9.68
CA ILE A 96 -17.38 19.88 8.41
C ILE A 96 -18.64 19.57 7.63
N ALA A 97 -19.80 19.62 8.27
CA ALA A 97 -21.08 19.49 7.55
C ALA A 97 -21.23 20.65 6.58
N ARG A 98 -20.97 20.40 5.30
CA ARG A 98 -20.96 21.43 4.28
C ARG A 98 -21.94 21.13 3.19
N THR A 99 -22.74 22.13 2.90
CA THR A 99 -23.69 22.08 1.77
C THR A 99 -23.02 22.13 0.41
N GLU A 100 -21.78 22.58 0.33
CA GLU A 100 -21.02 22.62 -0.92
C GLU A 100 -20.69 21.23 -1.50
N TYR A 101 -20.80 20.17 -0.72
CA TYR A 101 -20.71 18.79 -1.23
C TYR A 101 -22.00 18.29 -1.89
N GLY A 102 -23.01 19.12 -1.90
CA GLY A 102 -24.31 18.78 -2.47
C GLY A 102 -25.17 17.97 -1.52
N THR A 103 -26.30 17.53 -2.03
CA THR A 103 -27.31 16.79 -1.26
C THR A 103 -27.08 15.28 -1.26
N SER A 104 -26.22 14.78 -2.14
CA SER A 104 -25.89 13.37 -2.25
C SER A 104 -24.52 13.14 -2.89
N VAL A 105 -23.95 11.98 -2.63
CA VAL A 105 -22.73 11.48 -3.27
C VAL A 105 -23.07 10.20 -4.01
N LYS A 106 -22.50 9.99 -5.18
CA LYS A 106 -22.67 8.75 -5.95
C LYS A 106 -21.95 7.61 -5.26
N LEU A 107 -22.67 6.54 -4.93
CA LEU A 107 -22.15 5.33 -4.32
C LEU A 107 -22.18 4.19 -5.33
N ILE A 108 -21.05 3.49 -5.44
CA ILE A 108 -20.89 2.27 -6.24
C ILE A 108 -20.51 1.11 -5.32
N THR A 109 -21.04 -0.06 -5.61
CA THR A 109 -20.62 -1.33 -4.99
C THR A 109 -20.05 -2.27 -6.04
N PRO A 110 -19.22 -3.26 -5.66
CA PRO A 110 -18.75 -4.28 -6.60
C PRO A 110 -19.87 -5.02 -7.31
N ALA A 111 -21.02 -5.25 -6.65
CA ALA A 111 -22.19 -5.90 -7.23
C ALA A 111 -22.87 -5.06 -8.32
N GLN A 112 -22.86 -3.73 -8.20
CA GLN A 112 -23.43 -2.81 -9.21
C GLN A 112 -22.49 -2.60 -10.40
N CYS A 113 -21.18 -2.78 -10.18
CA CYS A 113 -20.16 -2.48 -11.18
C CYS A 113 -19.16 -3.64 -11.29
N GLU A 114 -19.52 -4.64 -12.08
CA GLU A 114 -18.61 -5.75 -12.36
C GLU A 114 -17.27 -5.24 -12.91
N GLY A 115 -16.17 -5.79 -12.40
CA GLY A 115 -14.83 -5.44 -12.83
C GLY A 115 -14.24 -4.21 -12.12
N VAL A 116 -14.91 -3.66 -11.12
CA VAL A 116 -14.41 -2.50 -10.37
C VAL A 116 -13.39 -2.88 -9.30
N VAL A 117 -13.46 -4.07 -8.72
CA VAL A 117 -12.55 -4.56 -7.68
C VAL A 117 -12.20 -6.02 -7.91
N TYR A 118 -10.94 -6.35 -7.67
CA TYR A 118 -10.42 -7.71 -7.60
C TYR A 118 -9.52 -7.84 -6.38
N PHE A 119 -9.47 -9.02 -5.78
CA PHE A 119 -8.53 -9.33 -4.72
C PHE A 119 -7.34 -10.14 -5.27
N LEU A 120 -6.14 -9.66 -4.95
CA LEU A 120 -4.88 -10.35 -5.21
C LEU A 120 -4.41 -10.94 -3.89
N PRO A 121 -4.29 -12.28 -3.78
CA PRO A 121 -3.77 -12.89 -2.56
C PRO A 121 -2.35 -12.39 -2.28
N THR A 122 -2.07 -12.14 -1.02
CA THR A 122 -0.75 -11.71 -0.55
C THR A 122 -0.44 -12.36 0.81
N PRO A 123 0.83 -12.49 1.19
CA PRO A 123 1.18 -13.02 2.49
C PRO A 123 0.58 -12.23 3.65
N LYS A 124 0.46 -12.91 4.76
CA LYS A 124 -0.19 -12.51 6.00
C LYS A 124 0.16 -11.11 6.48
N SER A 125 -0.87 -10.35 6.82
CA SER A 125 -0.80 -8.96 7.33
C SER A 125 0.00 -8.02 6.43
N PRO A 126 -0.43 -7.81 5.17
CA PRO A 126 0.22 -6.86 4.28
C PRO A 126 0.01 -5.44 4.82
N HIS A 127 1.08 -4.64 4.84
CA HIS A 127 1.03 -3.25 5.27
C HIS A 127 1.27 -2.33 4.07
N GLY A 128 2.49 -2.29 3.52
CA GLY A 128 2.78 -1.54 2.31
C GLY A 128 2.30 -2.24 1.03
N VAL A 129 1.87 -1.46 0.08
CA VAL A 129 1.73 -1.86 -1.31
C VAL A 129 2.36 -0.78 -2.18
N ASP A 130 3.27 -1.18 -3.07
CA ASP A 130 4.07 -0.24 -3.83
C ASP A 130 4.11 -0.63 -5.30
N VAL A 131 3.84 0.35 -6.17
CA VAL A 131 3.88 0.19 -7.62
C VAL A 131 5.20 0.71 -8.15
N ASN A 132 5.94 -0.12 -8.83
CA ASN A 132 7.26 0.27 -9.34
C ASN A 132 7.19 1.40 -10.38
N PRO A 133 8.30 2.08 -10.72
CA PRO A 133 8.34 3.21 -11.65
C PRO A 133 7.76 2.92 -13.04
N SER A 134 7.90 1.70 -13.54
CA SER A 134 7.29 1.32 -14.83
C SER A 134 5.77 1.21 -14.75
N GLY A 135 5.21 0.97 -13.57
CA GLY A 135 3.80 0.69 -13.35
C GLY A 135 3.39 -0.75 -13.66
N GLU A 136 4.35 -1.61 -13.99
CA GLU A 136 4.10 -3.02 -14.31
C GLU A 136 4.11 -3.92 -13.08
N PHE A 137 4.94 -3.62 -12.08
CA PHE A 137 5.11 -4.48 -10.93
C PHE A 137 4.52 -3.88 -9.66
N ILE A 138 3.77 -4.68 -8.94
CA ILE A 138 3.13 -4.34 -7.67
C ILE A 138 3.73 -5.25 -6.59
N SER A 139 4.42 -4.67 -5.62
CA SER A 139 4.96 -5.37 -4.46
C SER A 139 4.11 -5.12 -3.22
N ALA A 140 4.01 -6.10 -2.36
CA ALA A 140 3.37 -5.94 -1.05
C ALA A 140 4.11 -6.75 0.00
N GLY A 141 4.36 -6.13 1.14
CA GLY A 141 5.00 -6.76 2.28
C GLY A 141 3.99 -7.34 3.25
N GLY A 142 4.01 -8.64 3.47
CA GLY A 142 3.29 -9.27 4.58
C GLY A 142 4.10 -9.16 5.87
N LYS A 143 3.68 -8.31 6.81
CA LYS A 143 4.42 -8.04 8.07
C LYS A 143 4.78 -9.29 8.87
N LEU A 144 3.98 -10.35 8.76
CA LEU A 144 4.21 -11.63 9.44
C LEU A 144 4.73 -12.74 8.52
N ALA A 145 5.26 -12.36 7.34
CA ALA A 145 5.85 -13.29 6.40
C ALA A 145 7.29 -12.88 6.06
N SER A 146 8.11 -13.84 5.65
CA SER A 146 9.48 -13.62 5.20
C SER A 146 9.61 -13.72 3.67
N VAL A 147 8.67 -13.07 2.97
CA VAL A 147 8.63 -13.04 1.51
C VAL A 147 7.98 -11.74 1.05
N ILE A 148 8.46 -11.20 -0.08
CA ILE A 148 7.82 -10.07 -0.75
C ILE A 148 7.35 -10.54 -2.11
N PRO A 149 6.04 -10.76 -2.31
CA PRO A 149 5.51 -11.06 -3.64
C PRO A 149 5.58 -9.83 -4.53
N VAL A 150 5.90 -10.06 -5.78
CA VAL A 150 5.89 -9.06 -6.85
C VAL A 150 4.92 -9.54 -7.91
N HIS A 151 3.76 -8.91 -7.98
CA HIS A 151 2.73 -9.21 -8.96
C HIS A 151 2.97 -8.43 -10.26
N SER A 152 2.65 -9.03 -11.40
CA SER A 152 2.70 -8.38 -12.71
C SER A 152 1.31 -7.85 -13.07
N PHE A 153 1.24 -6.60 -13.47
CA PHE A 153 -0.02 -5.98 -13.92
C PHE A 153 -0.52 -6.63 -15.22
N ALA A 154 0.37 -6.96 -16.15
CA ALA A 154 0.01 -7.65 -17.37
C ALA A 154 -0.56 -9.05 -17.09
N LYS A 155 0.05 -9.80 -16.17
CA LYS A 155 -0.50 -11.10 -15.74
C LYS A 155 -1.83 -10.95 -15.02
N MET A 156 -1.98 -9.91 -14.19
CA MET A 156 -3.23 -9.61 -13.51
C MET A 156 -4.36 -9.36 -14.51
N THR A 157 -4.15 -8.51 -15.50
CA THR A 157 -5.16 -8.21 -16.51
C THR A 157 -5.49 -9.44 -17.36
N ALA A 158 -4.52 -10.22 -17.75
CA ALA A 158 -4.73 -11.48 -18.46
C ALA A 158 -5.54 -12.49 -17.62
N ALA A 159 -5.24 -12.60 -16.33
CA ALA A 159 -5.99 -13.47 -15.41
C ALA A 159 -7.44 -13.01 -15.23
N ILE A 160 -7.68 -11.69 -15.20
CA ILE A 160 -9.03 -11.11 -15.16
C ILE A 160 -9.80 -11.47 -16.44
N GLU A 161 -9.21 -11.25 -17.61
CA GLU A 161 -9.82 -11.56 -18.92
C GLU A 161 -10.13 -13.06 -19.06
N ALA A 162 -9.21 -13.91 -18.63
CA ALA A 162 -9.38 -15.37 -18.62
C ALA A 162 -10.26 -15.88 -17.47
N LYS A 163 -10.74 -15.01 -16.56
CA LYS A 163 -11.49 -15.36 -15.35
C LYS A 163 -10.78 -16.41 -14.48
N THR A 164 -9.47 -16.28 -14.36
CA THR A 164 -8.63 -17.19 -13.56
C THR A 164 -8.75 -16.85 -12.09
N PHE A 165 -9.90 -17.19 -11.51
CA PHE A 165 -10.21 -16.91 -10.12
C PHE A 165 -10.03 -18.16 -9.24
N GLU A 166 -9.60 -17.95 -8.00
CA GLU A 166 -9.53 -18.99 -6.98
C GLU A 166 -10.89 -19.19 -6.32
N ASN A 167 -11.50 -18.09 -5.93
CA ASN A 167 -12.81 -18.07 -5.28
C ASN A 167 -13.41 -16.64 -5.37
N THR A 168 -14.44 -16.40 -4.56
CA THR A 168 -15.07 -15.08 -4.38
C THR A 168 -15.20 -14.81 -2.88
N VAL A 169 -14.74 -13.65 -2.43
CA VAL A 169 -14.85 -13.20 -1.04
C VAL A 169 -15.69 -11.94 -0.98
N SER A 170 -16.77 -11.98 -0.22
CA SER A 170 -17.71 -10.85 -0.08
C SER A 170 -18.18 -10.28 -1.43
N GLY A 171 -18.39 -11.15 -2.43
CA GLY A 171 -18.82 -10.74 -3.77
C GLY A 171 -17.72 -10.23 -4.70
N VAL A 172 -16.47 -10.19 -4.25
CA VAL A 172 -15.31 -9.77 -5.04
C VAL A 172 -14.52 -11.00 -5.50
N PRO A 173 -14.20 -11.14 -6.81
CA PRO A 173 -13.37 -12.23 -7.31
C PRO A 173 -11.96 -12.16 -6.75
N VAL A 174 -11.43 -13.31 -6.34
CA VAL A 174 -10.05 -13.49 -5.88
C VAL A 174 -9.25 -14.13 -7.01
N LEU A 175 -8.20 -13.46 -7.49
CA LEU A 175 -7.31 -13.99 -8.51
C LEU A 175 -6.45 -15.12 -7.95
N LYS A 176 -6.08 -16.08 -8.81
CA LYS A 176 -5.12 -17.12 -8.41
C LYS A 176 -3.73 -16.50 -8.23
N TYR A 177 -3.12 -16.77 -7.09
CA TYR A 177 -1.80 -16.23 -6.74
C TYR A 177 -0.75 -16.48 -7.82
N ASP A 178 -0.57 -17.72 -8.23
CA ASP A 178 0.45 -18.09 -9.23
C ASP A 178 0.19 -17.50 -10.62
N ALA A 179 -1.08 -17.22 -10.94
CA ALA A 179 -1.44 -16.63 -12.22
C ALA A 179 -1.02 -15.16 -12.36
N ILE A 180 -0.86 -14.46 -11.24
CA ILE A 180 -0.52 -13.03 -11.22
C ILE A 180 0.90 -12.76 -10.75
N LEU A 181 1.57 -13.75 -10.16
CA LEU A 181 2.91 -13.62 -9.62
C LEU A 181 3.95 -13.45 -10.72
N SER A 182 4.83 -12.47 -10.59
CA SER A 182 6.04 -12.33 -11.39
C SER A 182 7.19 -13.11 -10.76
N CYS A 183 7.52 -12.77 -9.53
CA CYS A 183 8.52 -13.44 -8.70
C CYS A 183 8.28 -13.12 -7.22
N GLU A 184 9.08 -13.73 -6.36
CA GLU A 184 9.11 -13.48 -4.92
C GLU A 184 10.52 -13.13 -4.48
N VAL A 185 10.67 -12.05 -3.71
CA VAL A 185 11.91 -11.84 -2.95
C VAL A 185 11.89 -12.83 -1.81
N LYS A 186 12.73 -13.85 -1.88
CA LYS A 186 12.81 -14.91 -0.87
C LYS A 186 13.76 -14.51 0.24
N GLU A 187 13.39 -14.86 1.46
CA GLU A 187 14.18 -14.60 2.66
C GLU A 187 14.67 -13.15 2.79
N PRO A 188 13.80 -12.14 2.54
CA PRO A 188 14.21 -10.75 2.70
C PRO A 188 14.52 -10.40 4.16
N GLY A 189 14.10 -11.19 5.10
CA GLY A 189 14.03 -10.96 6.54
C GLY A 189 12.57 -10.99 7.00
N LEU A 190 12.31 -10.54 8.21
CA LEU A 190 10.97 -10.52 8.80
C LEU A 190 10.38 -9.11 8.81
N GLY A 191 9.10 -9.05 8.53
CA GLY A 191 8.32 -7.83 8.61
C GLY A 191 8.53 -6.87 7.45
N PRO A 192 8.46 -7.30 6.17
CA PRO A 192 8.48 -6.36 5.06
C PRO A 192 7.28 -5.42 5.14
N LEU A 193 7.52 -4.10 5.01
CA LEU A 193 6.47 -3.09 5.05
C LEU A 193 6.41 -2.29 3.75
N HIS A 194 7.30 -1.32 3.55
CA HIS A 194 7.28 -0.38 2.45
C HIS A 194 8.42 -0.62 1.48
N THR A 195 8.15 -0.38 0.20
CA THR A 195 9.16 -0.48 -0.85
C THR A 195 9.27 0.81 -1.63
N GLU A 196 10.47 1.34 -1.74
CA GLU A 196 10.83 2.46 -2.60
C GLU A 196 11.73 1.98 -3.74
N PHE A 197 11.84 2.76 -4.80
CA PHE A 197 12.56 2.34 -6.01
C PHE A 197 13.62 3.37 -6.44
N ASP A 198 14.68 2.88 -7.09
CA ASP A 198 15.69 3.69 -7.74
C ASP A 198 15.53 3.73 -9.27
N ASP A 199 16.43 4.49 -9.93
CA ASP A 199 16.51 4.62 -11.39
C ASP A 199 17.21 3.44 -12.07
N LYS A 200 17.70 2.45 -11.30
CA LYS A 200 18.47 1.30 -11.79
C LYS A 200 17.66 0.00 -11.81
N GLY A 201 16.38 0.07 -11.45
CA GLY A 201 15.50 -1.09 -11.38
C GLY A 201 15.63 -1.90 -10.10
N ASN A 202 16.08 -1.28 -9.02
CA ASN A 202 16.10 -1.91 -7.71
C ASN A 202 14.92 -1.42 -6.85
N GLY A 203 14.41 -2.33 -6.01
CA GLY A 203 13.54 -2.03 -4.91
C GLY A 203 14.31 -2.05 -3.59
N TYR A 204 13.89 -1.22 -2.67
CA TYR A 204 14.39 -1.14 -1.30
C TYR A 204 13.22 -1.33 -0.37
N THR A 205 13.27 -2.34 0.48
CA THR A 205 12.15 -2.66 1.37
C THR A 205 12.58 -2.54 2.82
N SER A 206 11.76 -1.84 3.61
CA SER A 206 11.93 -1.78 5.06
C SER A 206 11.47 -3.08 5.71
N MET A 207 12.31 -3.63 6.57
CA MET A 207 12.06 -4.85 7.32
C MET A 207 11.82 -4.49 8.79
N PHE A 208 10.57 -4.36 9.17
CA PHE A 208 10.15 -3.86 10.49
C PHE A 208 10.67 -4.70 11.66
N ILE A 209 10.55 -6.04 11.55
CA ILE A 209 10.95 -6.95 12.62
C ILE A 209 12.45 -7.17 12.60
N SER A 210 13.05 -7.39 11.43
CA SER A 210 14.49 -7.58 11.28
C SER A 210 15.29 -6.29 11.45
N SER A 211 14.65 -5.11 11.41
CA SER A 211 15.31 -3.81 11.57
C SER A 211 16.44 -3.59 10.56
N GLU A 212 16.12 -3.73 9.29
CA GLU A 212 17.06 -3.55 8.19
C GLU A 212 16.37 -3.00 6.95
N VAL A 213 17.11 -2.45 6.01
CA VAL A 213 16.69 -2.20 4.63
C VAL A 213 17.28 -3.28 3.75
N VAL A 214 16.46 -3.87 2.89
CA VAL A 214 16.87 -4.86 1.90
C VAL A 214 16.77 -4.28 0.51
N LYS A 215 17.88 -4.29 -0.23
CA LYS A 215 17.95 -3.94 -1.64
C LYS A 215 17.77 -5.21 -2.49
N TRP A 216 16.87 -5.16 -3.46
CA TRP A 216 16.62 -6.29 -4.35
C TRP A 216 16.33 -5.82 -5.77
N ARG A 217 16.53 -6.69 -6.75
CA ARG A 217 16.31 -6.38 -8.16
C ARG A 217 14.86 -6.70 -8.56
N VAL A 218 14.16 -5.73 -9.16
CA VAL A 218 12.74 -5.86 -9.51
C VAL A 218 12.51 -6.93 -10.60
N SER A 219 13.45 -7.12 -11.52
CA SER A 219 13.27 -8.02 -12.67
C SER A 219 13.25 -9.51 -12.32
N ASP A 220 13.94 -9.90 -11.24
CA ASP A 220 14.12 -11.32 -10.86
C ASP A 220 13.98 -11.57 -9.36
N CYS A 221 13.66 -10.55 -8.57
CA CYS A 221 13.51 -10.61 -7.12
C CYS A 221 14.77 -11.02 -6.34
N THR A 222 15.95 -10.91 -6.96
CA THR A 222 17.22 -11.26 -6.32
C THR A 222 17.59 -10.24 -5.25
N VAL A 223 17.86 -10.69 -4.03
CA VAL A 223 18.43 -9.85 -2.97
C VAL A 223 19.85 -9.48 -3.34
N LEU A 224 20.17 -8.18 -3.34
CA LEU A 224 21.47 -7.63 -3.74
C LEU A 224 22.31 -7.17 -2.55
N ASP A 225 21.64 -6.63 -1.55
CA ASP A 225 22.31 -6.05 -0.38
C ASP A 225 21.38 -5.92 0.82
N ARG A 226 21.94 -5.77 2.01
CA ARG A 226 21.24 -5.53 3.26
C ARG A 226 22.02 -4.53 4.10
N ILE A 227 21.32 -3.66 4.79
CA ILE A 227 21.93 -2.76 5.76
C ILE A 227 21.11 -2.72 7.04
N PRO A 228 21.70 -3.01 8.20
CA PRO A 228 21.00 -2.91 9.47
C PRO A 228 20.65 -1.44 9.76
N THR A 229 19.51 -1.25 10.37
CA THR A 229 19.03 0.03 10.88
C THR A 229 18.77 -0.08 12.37
N TYR A 230 18.28 0.99 12.96
CA TYR A 230 17.74 0.91 14.29
C TYR A 230 16.37 0.25 14.30
N TYR A 231 15.80 0.12 15.48
CA TYR A 231 14.75 -0.82 15.75
C TYR A 231 13.40 -0.41 15.16
N SER A 232 12.63 -1.41 14.73
CA SER A 232 11.28 -1.25 14.17
C SER A 232 11.23 -0.24 13.03
N LEU A 233 12.08 -0.44 12.02
CA LEU A 233 12.06 0.36 10.80
C LEU A 233 10.66 0.33 10.16
N GLY A 234 10.06 1.49 10.05
CA GLY A 234 8.76 1.67 9.41
C GLY A 234 8.89 2.15 7.97
N HIS A 235 8.50 3.40 7.74
CA HIS A 235 8.59 4.00 6.42
C HIS A 235 10.03 4.27 6.01
N ILE A 236 10.23 4.20 4.72
CA ILE A 236 11.45 4.65 4.04
C ILE A 236 11.06 5.64 2.95
N MET A 237 11.98 6.47 2.53
CA MET A 237 11.76 7.41 1.45
C MET A 237 13.02 7.54 0.59
N ILE A 238 12.83 7.47 -0.73
CA ILE A 238 13.85 7.81 -1.73
C ILE A 238 13.30 8.98 -2.54
N PRO A 239 14.01 10.11 -2.70
CA PRO A 239 13.51 11.23 -3.51
C PRO A 239 13.09 10.78 -4.92
N GLY A 240 11.81 10.95 -5.22
CA GLY A 240 11.19 10.51 -6.46
C GLY A 240 10.98 9.01 -6.60
N GLY A 241 11.16 8.20 -5.53
CA GLY A 241 11.02 6.74 -5.53
C GLY A 241 9.65 6.26 -6.00
N ASP A 242 8.60 6.99 -5.66
CA ASP A 242 7.22 6.74 -6.10
C ASP A 242 6.90 7.26 -7.50
N SER A 243 7.83 7.95 -8.14
CA SER A 243 7.59 8.52 -9.46
C SER A 243 7.88 7.54 -10.59
N ARG A 244 7.51 7.92 -11.82
CA ARG A 244 7.88 7.16 -13.03
C ARG A 244 9.37 7.29 -13.40
N LYS A 245 10.06 8.26 -12.81
CA LYS A 245 11.47 8.54 -13.05
C LYS A 245 12.15 8.85 -11.72
N PRO A 246 12.47 7.83 -10.93
CA PRO A 246 13.25 8.03 -9.70
C PRO A 246 14.58 8.70 -10.00
N TRP A 247 15.06 9.50 -9.06
CA TRP A 247 16.33 10.23 -9.22
C TRP A 247 17.15 10.28 -7.92
N GLY A 248 16.56 9.84 -6.82
CA GLY A 248 17.22 9.87 -5.52
C GLY A 248 18.45 8.97 -5.45
N LYS A 249 19.46 9.44 -4.74
CA LYS A 249 20.71 8.71 -4.45
C LYS A 249 20.84 8.40 -2.96
N TYR A 250 19.84 8.79 -2.17
CA TYR A 250 19.79 8.57 -0.74
C TYR A 250 18.45 7.97 -0.36
N LEU A 251 18.47 7.17 0.67
CA LEU A 251 17.29 6.62 1.31
C LEU A 251 17.25 7.10 2.76
N LEU A 252 16.13 7.59 3.18
CA LEU A 252 15.84 7.91 4.57
C LEU A 252 15.06 6.77 5.20
N ALA A 253 15.61 6.18 6.25
CA ALA A 253 15.00 5.11 7.03
C ALA A 253 14.49 5.67 8.36
N MET A 254 13.20 5.42 8.68
CA MET A 254 12.53 5.98 9.85
C MET A 254 12.23 4.88 10.86
N ASN A 255 12.91 4.94 12.00
CA ASN A 255 12.83 3.93 13.07
C ASN A 255 11.73 4.28 14.05
N LYS A 256 10.70 3.44 14.14
CA LYS A 256 9.42 3.72 14.79
C LYS A 256 9.30 3.33 16.25
N ILE A 257 10.35 2.87 16.90
CA ILE A 257 10.18 2.48 18.29
C ILE A 257 9.72 3.67 19.12
N THR A 258 8.63 3.49 19.85
CA THR A 258 8.14 4.47 20.82
C THR A 258 8.48 4.02 22.20
N LYS A 259 9.25 4.84 22.88
CA LYS A 259 9.65 4.71 24.27
C LYS A 259 8.47 4.43 25.23
N ASP A 260 7.30 4.97 24.90
CA ASP A 260 6.13 4.91 25.75
C ASP A 260 5.34 3.59 25.63
N ARG A 261 5.61 2.78 24.60
CA ARG A 261 4.89 1.51 24.37
C ARG A 261 5.70 0.28 24.75
N TYR A 262 7.01 0.37 24.67
CA TYR A 262 7.90 -0.78 24.87
C TYR A 262 9.03 -0.41 25.80
N LEU A 263 9.47 -1.38 26.59
CA LEU A 263 10.68 -1.23 27.39
C LEU A 263 11.85 -1.08 26.42
N PRO A 264 12.59 0.03 26.51
CA PRO A 264 13.70 0.28 25.61
C PRO A 264 14.87 -0.62 25.91
N THR A 265 15.49 -1.11 24.87
CA THR A 265 16.71 -1.93 24.96
C THR A 265 17.81 -1.29 24.14
N GLY A 266 18.90 -0.90 24.77
CA GLY A 266 20.06 -0.36 24.08
C GLY A 266 19.82 0.96 23.34
N PRO A 267 20.54 1.18 22.23
CA PRO A 267 20.45 2.43 21.46
C PRO A 267 19.11 2.62 20.72
N GLU A 268 18.31 1.59 20.57
CA GLU A 268 16.97 1.65 19.96
C GLU A 268 15.95 2.42 20.81
N MET A 269 16.36 2.84 22.00
CA MET A 269 15.53 3.68 22.88
C MET A 269 15.14 5.01 22.27
N ALA A 270 15.95 5.54 21.38
CA ALA A 270 15.70 6.81 20.72
C ALA A 270 15.05 6.52 19.35
N GLN A 271 13.94 7.20 19.10
CA GLN A 271 13.41 7.28 17.73
C GLN A 271 14.40 8.05 16.89
N SER A 272 14.65 7.56 15.69
CA SER A 272 15.67 8.15 14.84
C SER A 272 15.31 8.06 13.37
N ALA A 273 15.97 8.88 12.58
CA ALA A 273 16.02 8.75 11.14
C ALA A 273 17.46 8.53 10.71
N GLN A 274 17.65 7.61 9.75
CA GLN A 274 18.96 7.23 9.26
C GLN A 274 19.08 7.50 7.77
N LEU A 275 20.13 8.21 7.36
CA LEU A 275 20.40 8.51 5.96
C LEU A 275 21.36 7.47 5.40
N ILE A 276 20.96 6.84 4.31
CA ILE A 276 21.69 5.77 3.63
C ILE A 276 22.00 6.19 2.20
N ASP A 277 23.26 6.11 1.80
CA ASP A 277 23.67 6.28 0.40
C ASP A 277 23.36 4.99 -0.37
N ILE A 278 22.59 5.13 -1.44
CA ILE A 278 22.18 4.05 -2.36
C ILE A 278 22.74 4.22 -3.77
N SER A 279 23.65 5.17 -3.97
CA SER A 279 24.23 5.46 -5.29
C SER A 279 25.12 4.34 -5.82
N GLY A 280 25.72 3.55 -4.93
CA GLY A 280 26.61 2.43 -5.25
C GLY A 280 25.91 1.07 -5.32
N ASP A 281 26.69 0.03 -5.55
CA ASP A 281 26.20 -1.35 -5.52
C ASP A 281 25.80 -1.76 -4.10
N LYS A 282 26.58 -1.31 -3.11
CA LYS A 282 26.33 -1.52 -1.69
C LYS A 282 25.77 -0.27 -1.04
N MET A 283 24.81 -0.46 -0.16
CA MET A 283 24.27 0.59 0.68
C MET A 283 25.29 1.01 1.75
N LYS A 284 25.30 2.29 2.09
CA LYS A 284 26.23 2.82 3.09
C LYS A 284 25.52 3.78 4.04
N MET A 285 25.56 3.47 5.33
CA MET A 285 25.05 4.37 6.37
C MET A 285 25.91 5.63 6.42
N LEU A 286 25.28 6.79 6.27
CA LEU A 286 25.95 8.08 6.31
C LEU A 286 25.73 8.82 7.61
N LEU A 287 24.49 8.81 8.09
CA LEU A 287 24.08 9.63 9.22
C LEU A 287 22.96 8.94 9.98
N ASP A 288 23.01 9.07 11.28
CA ASP A 288 21.93 8.76 12.19
C ASP A 288 21.64 10.00 13.05
N PHE A 289 20.36 10.34 13.20
CA PHE A 289 19.97 11.49 14.00
C PHE A 289 18.67 11.21 14.77
N PRO A 290 18.58 11.66 16.01
CA PRO A 290 17.40 11.46 16.82
C PRO A 290 16.22 12.29 16.28
N THR A 291 15.03 11.75 16.43
CA THR A 291 13.79 12.45 16.15
C THR A 291 12.98 12.66 17.43
N ILE A 292 12.12 13.67 17.44
CA ILE A 292 11.17 13.91 18.52
C ILE A 292 9.86 13.23 18.15
N GLY A 293 9.50 12.21 18.91
CA GLY A 293 8.34 11.38 18.60
C GLY A 293 8.62 10.37 17.48
N GLU A 294 7.65 9.54 17.18
CA GLU A 294 7.75 8.50 16.16
C GLU A 294 7.84 9.11 14.75
N PRO A 295 8.96 8.95 14.03
CA PRO A 295 9.04 9.43 12.66
C PRO A 295 8.18 8.51 11.78
N HIS A 296 7.16 9.09 11.14
CA HIS A 296 6.22 8.30 10.37
C HIS A 296 6.38 8.49 8.88
N TYR A 297 6.64 9.71 8.43
CA TYR A 297 6.76 10.04 7.02
C TYR A 297 7.83 11.10 6.78
N ALA A 298 8.47 11.06 5.60
CA ALA A 298 9.40 12.08 5.13
C ALA A 298 9.11 12.40 3.65
N GLN A 299 9.45 13.63 3.23
CA GLN A 299 9.21 14.08 1.87
C GLN A 299 10.36 14.95 1.37
#